data_40c74d2f39ffa20b764196ee4d14c11d
#
_entry.id   40c74d2f39ffa20b764196ee4d14c11d
#
_cell.length_a   1.000
_cell.length_b   1.000
_cell.length_c   1.000
_cell.angle_alpha   90.00
_cell.angle_beta   90.00
_cell.angle_gamma   90.00
#
_symmetry.space_group_name_H-M   'P 1'
#
loop_
_entity.id
_entity.type
_entity.pdbx_description
1 polymer ?
#
loop_
_entity_poly.entity_id
_entity_poly.type
_entity_poly.pdbx_seq_one_letter_code
_entity_poly.pdbx_strand_id
1 'polypeptide(L)'
;MRRRGFLVVVFGTIMRGNFLLGICLLVLLLPAVPAQPESVIQLTLVDSLEDSDIGLNAGKVSPDGLSVLLVGENGYAHRISALHAEDRSQDVELNTGQNVALHDVSWHPRGETALLTGDMGVALRYSTESHAITTVNGSGSIIGINMTAVEWRPAGDYAYFGASDGSIWKFSEGSGITAISDTRDSSISDIACHRNQNTCVVATLNDGLAILSSNHQLTFISGTGGDTWIGVDCADPILNECVGFASGLRTQAIRVDQIGEGESETREIMQLSALEGDFTGVSRGHDGTTLIHMAPFAMLRQEPSDSQAFAQLVSDDAIAWDSVVAGRSLEVVWENEFQEGFILTSFGNIISFESSGVTVEDLDLLSIIVMAAVTISVPGVVLGLIYMNSPFLQRKYLLYRQKKK
;
A
#
# COMPACT_ATOMS: atom_id res chain seq x y z
N MET A 1 -5.07 -26.56 76.25
CA MET A 1 -4.45 -27.10 75.06
C MET A 1 -5.35 -26.92 73.79
N ARG A 2 -5.87 -25.71 73.48
CA ARG A 2 -6.84 -25.50 72.34
C ARG A 2 -6.60 -24.21 71.54
N ARG A 3 -5.45 -23.52 71.73
CA ARG A 3 -5.18 -22.25 70.99
C ARG A 3 -4.17 -22.33 69.81
N ARG A 4 -3.47 -23.46 69.60
CA ARG A 4 -2.47 -23.59 68.53
C ARG A 4 -3.02 -24.00 67.17
N GLY A 5 -4.20 -24.63 67.10
CA GLY A 5 -4.81 -25.13 65.83
C GLY A 5 -5.46 -24.03 64.99
N PHE A 6 -5.93 -22.94 65.61
CA PHE A 6 -6.66 -21.88 64.91
C PHE A 6 -5.72 -20.96 64.12
N LEU A 7 -4.50 -20.76 64.60
CA LEU A 7 -3.52 -19.87 63.94
C LEU A 7 -2.95 -20.49 62.64
N VAL A 8 -2.75 -21.78 62.62
CA VAL A 8 -2.20 -22.48 61.43
C VAL A 8 -3.21 -22.53 60.30
N VAL A 9 -4.51 -22.66 60.59
CA VAL A 9 -5.55 -22.66 59.56
C VAL A 9 -5.74 -21.26 58.94
N VAL A 10 -5.65 -20.18 59.77
CA VAL A 10 -5.77 -18.80 59.32
C VAL A 10 -4.58 -18.41 58.44
N PHE A 11 -3.35 -18.78 58.85
CA PHE A 11 -2.15 -18.49 58.05
C PHE A 11 -2.13 -19.26 56.71
N GLY A 12 -2.56 -20.51 56.71
CA GLY A 12 -2.65 -21.31 55.47
C GLY A 12 -3.66 -20.76 54.48
N THR A 13 -4.77 -20.18 54.96
CA THR A 13 -5.80 -19.59 54.08
C THR A 13 -5.36 -18.24 53.52
N ILE A 14 -4.65 -17.42 54.31
CA ILE A 14 -4.10 -16.13 53.87
C ILE A 14 -2.97 -16.33 52.83
N MET A 15 -2.08 -17.31 53.03
CA MET A 15 -1.02 -17.60 52.05
C MET A 15 -1.58 -18.11 50.72
N ARG A 16 -2.64 -18.94 50.75
CA ARG A 16 -3.29 -19.42 49.50
C ARG A 16 -4.01 -18.30 48.76
N GLY A 17 -4.67 -17.39 49.47
CA GLY A 17 -5.33 -16.23 48.83
C GLY A 17 -4.33 -15.26 48.16
N ASN A 18 -3.21 -14.99 48.83
CA ASN A 18 -2.17 -14.13 48.30
C ASN A 18 -1.42 -14.76 47.11
N PHE A 19 -1.26 -16.09 47.10
CA PHE A 19 -0.64 -16.82 45.98
C PHE A 19 -1.52 -16.80 44.74
N LEU A 20 -2.84 -17.00 44.87
CA LEU A 20 -3.79 -16.89 43.78
C LEU A 20 -3.90 -15.42 43.25
N LEU A 21 -3.89 -14.44 44.14
CA LEU A 21 -3.87 -13.02 43.73
C LEU A 21 -2.58 -12.69 42.96
N GLY A 22 -1.44 -13.23 43.40
CA GLY A 22 -0.15 -13.08 42.71
C GLY A 22 -0.15 -13.69 41.30
N ILE A 23 -0.75 -14.88 41.13
CA ILE A 23 -0.89 -15.51 39.80
C ILE A 23 -1.82 -14.68 38.90
N CYS A 24 -2.97 -14.21 39.40
CA CYS A 24 -3.86 -13.36 38.62
C CYS A 24 -3.20 -12.04 38.21
N LEU A 25 -2.41 -11.43 39.11
CA LEU A 25 -1.66 -10.21 38.81
C LEU A 25 -0.55 -10.48 37.79
N LEU A 26 0.10 -11.63 37.87
CA LEU A 26 1.13 -12.04 36.91
C LEU A 26 0.54 -12.28 35.49
N VAL A 27 -0.64 -12.86 35.42
CA VAL A 27 -1.37 -13.05 34.14
C VAL A 27 -1.85 -11.73 33.55
N LEU A 28 -2.24 -10.76 34.41
CA LEU A 28 -2.62 -9.43 33.97
C LEU A 28 -1.42 -8.54 33.59
N LEU A 29 -0.22 -8.90 34.04
CA LEU A 29 1.04 -8.21 33.72
C LEU A 29 1.78 -8.86 32.55
N LEU A 30 1.26 -9.98 31.98
CA LEU A 30 1.77 -10.44 30.69
C LEU A 30 1.51 -9.32 29.69
N PRO A 31 2.56 -8.71 29.11
CA PRO A 31 2.35 -7.75 28.04
C PRO A 31 1.48 -8.45 27.01
N ALA A 32 0.37 -7.82 26.62
CA ALA A 32 -0.29 -8.18 25.39
C ALA A 32 0.78 -7.96 24.30
N VAL A 33 1.43 -9.01 23.86
CA VAL A 33 2.27 -8.96 22.66
C VAL A 33 1.31 -8.47 21.59
N PRO A 34 1.54 -7.29 21.00
CA PRO A 34 0.70 -6.89 19.87
C PRO A 34 0.75 -8.03 18.86
N ALA A 35 -0.41 -8.49 18.43
CA ALA A 35 -0.45 -9.45 17.34
C ALA A 35 0.28 -8.79 16.17
N GLN A 36 1.31 -9.43 15.66
CA GLN A 36 1.94 -8.97 14.42
C GLN A 36 0.88 -9.05 13.33
N PRO A 37 0.86 -8.10 12.39
CA PRO A 37 -0.02 -8.21 11.25
C PRO A 37 0.32 -9.49 10.49
N GLU A 38 -0.70 -10.25 10.11
CA GLU A 38 -0.58 -11.44 9.27
C GLU A 38 -1.04 -11.09 7.85
N SER A 39 -0.48 -11.77 6.86
CA SER A 39 -0.89 -11.60 5.47
C SER A 39 -2.33 -12.08 5.27
N VAL A 40 -3.13 -11.29 4.56
CA VAL A 40 -4.53 -11.62 4.24
C VAL A 40 -4.69 -12.14 2.81
N ILE A 41 -3.59 -12.26 2.08
CA ILE A 41 -3.54 -12.84 0.73
C ILE A 41 -2.63 -14.07 0.72
N GLN A 42 -2.93 -14.99 -0.20
CA GLN A 42 -2.08 -16.14 -0.52
C GLN A 42 -1.40 -15.92 -1.86
N LEU A 43 -0.12 -16.27 -1.95
CA LEU A 43 0.70 -16.09 -3.13
C LEU A 43 0.89 -17.42 -3.86
N THR A 44 0.90 -17.37 -5.19
CA THR A 44 1.26 -18.50 -6.06
C THR A 44 2.20 -18.02 -7.15
N LEU A 45 3.41 -18.58 -7.25
CA LEU A 45 4.31 -18.32 -8.36
C LEU A 45 3.72 -18.94 -9.62
N VAL A 46 3.50 -18.12 -10.64
CA VAL A 46 2.84 -18.53 -11.87
C VAL A 46 3.87 -18.75 -12.97
N ASP A 47 4.68 -17.74 -13.26
CA ASP A 47 5.65 -17.75 -14.37
C ASP A 47 6.71 -16.65 -14.18
N SER A 48 7.55 -16.46 -15.18
CA SER A 48 8.50 -15.35 -15.30
C SER A 48 8.40 -14.75 -16.71
N LEU A 49 8.53 -13.42 -16.80
CA LEU A 49 8.50 -12.73 -18.09
C LEU A 49 9.66 -13.18 -18.98
N GLU A 50 10.83 -13.35 -18.40
CA GLU A 50 12.06 -13.80 -19.05
C GLU A 50 12.86 -14.70 -18.13
N ASP A 51 13.81 -15.46 -18.69
CA ASP A 51 14.73 -16.29 -17.89
C ASP A 51 15.82 -15.48 -17.17
N SER A 52 16.01 -14.22 -17.53
CA SER A 52 16.99 -13.31 -16.96
C SER A 52 16.34 -12.08 -16.35
N ASP A 53 17.08 -11.40 -15.48
CA ASP A 53 16.67 -10.15 -14.88
C ASP A 53 16.42 -9.08 -15.97
N ILE A 54 15.18 -8.60 -16.04
CA ILE A 54 14.77 -7.57 -17.00
C ILE A 54 14.87 -6.15 -16.41
N GLY A 55 15.10 -6.04 -15.09
CA GLY A 55 15.08 -4.76 -14.40
C GLY A 55 13.74 -4.04 -14.63
N LEU A 56 12.62 -4.71 -14.30
CA LEU A 56 11.29 -4.10 -14.44
C LEU A 56 11.21 -2.85 -13.57
N ASN A 57 10.81 -1.73 -14.14
CA ASN A 57 10.73 -0.45 -13.44
C ASN A 57 9.29 0.02 -13.22
N ALA A 58 8.38 -0.25 -14.17
CA ALA A 58 6.99 0.15 -14.05
C ALA A 58 6.05 -0.69 -14.92
N GLY A 59 4.77 -0.60 -14.60
CA GLY A 59 3.69 -1.16 -15.42
C GLY A 59 2.35 -0.55 -15.06
N LYS A 60 1.50 -0.39 -16.05
CA LYS A 60 0.15 0.17 -15.86
C LYS A 60 -0.88 -0.64 -16.62
N VAL A 61 -2.00 -0.91 -15.96
CA VAL A 61 -3.17 -1.55 -16.56
C VAL A 61 -3.84 -0.57 -17.52
N SER A 62 -4.26 -1.06 -18.67
CA SER A 62 -5.03 -0.28 -19.65
C SER A 62 -6.39 0.14 -19.10
N PRO A 63 -6.98 1.25 -19.56
CA PRO A 63 -8.27 1.75 -19.05
C PRO A 63 -9.44 0.77 -19.21
N ASP A 64 -9.35 -0.18 -20.14
CA ASP A 64 -10.32 -1.25 -20.34
C ASP A 64 -10.11 -2.48 -19.42
N GLY A 65 -9.01 -2.50 -18.64
CA GLY A 65 -8.67 -3.59 -17.74
C GLY A 65 -8.16 -4.86 -18.40
N LEU A 66 -7.86 -4.84 -19.71
CA LEU A 66 -7.54 -6.06 -20.46
C LEU A 66 -6.03 -6.31 -20.61
N SER A 67 -5.22 -5.29 -20.50
CA SER A 67 -3.78 -5.38 -20.76
C SER A 67 -2.97 -4.64 -19.72
N VAL A 68 -1.76 -5.10 -19.47
CA VAL A 68 -0.73 -4.38 -18.72
C VAL A 68 0.41 -4.06 -19.68
N LEU A 69 0.84 -2.80 -19.71
CA LEU A 69 2.02 -2.37 -20.43
C LEU A 69 3.16 -2.21 -19.43
N LEU A 70 4.25 -2.89 -19.66
CA LEU A 70 5.42 -3.02 -18.78
C LEU A 70 6.62 -2.33 -19.41
N VAL A 71 7.49 -1.74 -18.59
CA VAL A 71 8.74 -1.12 -19.02
C VAL A 71 9.87 -1.42 -18.02
N GLY A 72 11.11 -1.42 -18.51
CA GLY A 72 12.25 -1.77 -17.67
C GLY A 72 13.58 -1.33 -18.28
N GLU A 73 14.66 -1.97 -17.82
CA GLU A 73 16.01 -1.69 -18.21
C GLU A 73 16.26 -2.00 -19.71
N ASN A 74 17.30 -1.37 -20.27
CA ASN A 74 17.76 -1.61 -21.66
C ASN A 74 16.66 -1.44 -22.73
N GLY A 75 15.70 -0.57 -22.49
CA GLY A 75 14.58 -0.32 -23.40
C GLY A 75 13.54 -1.43 -23.41
N TYR A 76 13.52 -2.29 -22.40
CA TYR A 76 12.52 -3.33 -22.26
C TYR A 76 11.11 -2.73 -22.27
N ALA A 77 10.24 -3.27 -23.10
CA ALA A 77 8.81 -2.97 -23.10
C ALA A 77 8.02 -4.20 -23.53
N HIS A 78 6.96 -4.51 -22.80
CA HIS A 78 6.17 -5.71 -23.02
C HIS A 78 4.70 -5.43 -22.72
N ARG A 79 3.79 -6.02 -23.49
CA ARG A 79 2.37 -6.01 -23.22
C ARG A 79 1.91 -7.40 -22.85
N ILE A 80 1.29 -7.57 -21.70
CA ILE A 80 0.71 -8.85 -21.24
C ILE A 80 -0.80 -8.73 -21.05
N SER A 81 -1.48 -9.86 -20.86
CA SER A 81 -2.88 -9.88 -20.44
C SER A 81 -2.99 -9.46 -18.97
N ALA A 82 -3.93 -8.57 -18.63
CA ALA A 82 -4.23 -8.22 -17.26
C ALA A 82 -5.12 -9.26 -16.54
N LEU A 83 -5.95 -9.97 -17.31
CA LEU A 83 -6.88 -10.96 -16.78
C LEU A 83 -6.24 -12.35 -16.62
N HIS A 84 -5.29 -12.66 -17.49
CA HIS A 84 -4.64 -13.98 -17.60
C HIS A 84 -3.14 -13.79 -17.80
N ALA A 85 -2.45 -13.23 -16.79
CA ALA A 85 -1.01 -13.03 -16.85
C ALA A 85 -0.23 -14.37 -16.86
N GLU A 86 -0.88 -15.47 -16.48
CA GLU A 86 -0.40 -16.84 -16.60
C GLU A 86 -0.40 -17.36 -18.06
N ASP A 87 -1.24 -16.82 -18.93
CA ASP A 87 -1.29 -17.20 -20.35
C ASP A 87 -0.42 -16.27 -21.20
N ARG A 88 0.81 -16.69 -21.44
CA ARG A 88 1.81 -15.95 -22.22
C ARG A 88 1.55 -15.95 -23.72
N SER A 89 0.54 -16.69 -24.21
CA SER A 89 0.26 -16.86 -25.65
C SER A 89 -0.19 -15.57 -26.35
N GLN A 90 -0.66 -14.58 -25.58
CA GLN A 90 -1.13 -13.27 -26.07
C GLN A 90 -0.17 -12.12 -25.78
N ASP A 91 0.98 -12.44 -25.25
CA ASP A 91 2.00 -11.45 -24.93
C ASP A 91 2.60 -10.85 -26.21
N VAL A 92 2.97 -9.59 -26.10
CA VAL A 92 3.57 -8.87 -27.22
C VAL A 92 4.85 -8.20 -26.74
N GLU A 93 5.98 -8.71 -27.19
CA GLU A 93 7.26 -8.02 -27.05
C GLU A 93 7.26 -6.78 -27.93
N LEU A 94 7.62 -5.61 -27.38
CA LEU A 94 7.56 -4.34 -28.06
C LEU A 94 8.98 -3.85 -28.38
N ASN A 95 9.25 -3.62 -29.66
CA ASN A 95 10.51 -3.06 -30.07
C ASN A 95 10.51 -1.53 -29.88
N THR A 96 11.15 -1.05 -28.83
CA THR A 96 11.30 0.38 -28.53
C THR A 96 12.38 1.07 -29.36
N GLY A 97 13.33 0.30 -29.90
CA GLY A 97 14.53 0.83 -30.55
C GLY A 97 15.47 1.57 -29.58
N GLN A 98 15.28 1.42 -28.27
CA GLN A 98 16.08 2.04 -27.21
C GLN A 98 16.96 0.99 -26.50
N ASN A 99 18.03 1.47 -25.89
CA ASN A 99 18.95 0.67 -25.05
C ASN A 99 19.22 1.33 -23.70
N VAL A 100 18.35 2.24 -23.28
CA VAL A 100 18.39 2.94 -21.98
C VAL A 100 17.20 2.49 -21.14
N ALA A 101 17.26 2.75 -19.84
CA ALA A 101 16.15 2.42 -18.95
C ALA A 101 14.89 3.20 -19.31
N LEU A 102 13.75 2.51 -19.30
CA LEU A 102 12.42 3.11 -19.30
C LEU A 102 11.88 3.06 -17.87
N HIS A 103 11.34 4.18 -17.40
CA HIS A 103 11.03 4.37 -15.99
C HIS A 103 9.54 4.37 -15.68
N ASP A 104 8.69 4.83 -16.61
CA ASP A 104 7.27 4.93 -16.34
C ASP A 104 6.44 4.81 -17.62
N VAL A 105 5.16 4.50 -17.43
CA VAL A 105 4.17 4.35 -18.49
C VAL A 105 2.82 4.92 -18.07
N SER A 106 2.14 5.64 -18.95
CA SER A 106 0.78 6.13 -18.70
C SER A 106 -0.11 5.94 -19.93
N TRP A 107 -1.27 5.33 -19.72
CA TRP A 107 -2.26 5.13 -20.75
C TRP A 107 -3.06 6.40 -21.02
N HIS A 108 -3.27 6.69 -22.30
CA HIS A 108 -4.28 7.66 -22.68
C HIS A 108 -5.66 7.18 -22.19
N PRO A 109 -6.53 8.07 -21.63
CA PRO A 109 -7.81 7.66 -21.03
C PRO A 109 -8.75 6.87 -21.93
N ARG A 110 -8.57 6.94 -23.28
CA ARG A 110 -9.32 6.12 -24.23
C ARG A 110 -8.77 4.72 -24.42
N GLY A 111 -7.59 4.42 -23.88
CA GLY A 111 -6.95 3.11 -24.02
C GLY A 111 -6.31 2.81 -25.38
N GLU A 112 -6.40 3.73 -26.37
CA GLU A 112 -5.89 3.50 -27.72
C GLU A 112 -4.36 3.61 -27.81
N THR A 113 -3.76 4.39 -26.91
CA THR A 113 -2.31 4.64 -26.88
C THR A 113 -1.81 4.76 -25.45
N ALA A 114 -0.50 4.59 -25.27
CA ALA A 114 0.18 4.88 -24.03
C ALA A 114 1.48 5.67 -24.30
N LEU A 115 1.92 6.44 -23.32
CA LEU A 115 3.24 7.08 -23.31
C LEU A 115 4.18 6.28 -22.43
N LEU A 116 5.42 6.16 -22.88
CA LEU A 116 6.52 5.54 -22.13
C LEU A 116 7.63 6.59 -22.01
N THR A 117 8.29 6.61 -20.88
CA THR A 117 9.36 7.58 -20.62
C THR A 117 10.59 6.92 -20.00
N GLY A 118 11.76 7.53 -20.18
CA GLY A 118 13.01 6.95 -19.70
C GLY A 118 14.19 7.91 -19.75
N ASP A 119 15.37 7.34 -19.58
CA ASP A 119 16.62 8.06 -19.57
C ASP A 119 16.91 8.76 -20.92
N MET A 120 17.81 9.76 -20.86
CA MET A 120 18.32 10.52 -22.01
C MET A 120 17.24 11.27 -22.81
N GLY A 121 16.07 11.53 -22.22
CA GLY A 121 14.96 12.21 -22.89
C GLY A 121 14.13 11.31 -23.78
N VAL A 122 14.13 10.02 -23.49
CA VAL A 122 13.27 9.09 -24.20
C VAL A 122 11.80 9.36 -23.84
N ALA A 123 11.02 9.67 -24.87
CA ALA A 123 9.56 9.77 -24.82
C ALA A 123 8.99 9.05 -26.03
N LEU A 124 8.28 7.96 -25.76
CA LEU A 124 7.74 7.06 -26.79
C LEU A 124 6.23 6.98 -26.65
N ARG A 125 5.59 6.63 -27.76
CA ARG A 125 4.16 6.38 -27.85
C ARG A 125 3.91 4.97 -28.36
N TYR A 126 3.20 4.20 -27.59
CA TYR A 126 2.66 2.89 -27.97
C TYR A 126 1.27 3.04 -28.58
N SER A 127 0.95 2.23 -29.59
CA SER A 127 -0.38 2.11 -30.21
C SER A 127 -0.93 0.70 -30.00
N THR A 128 -2.15 0.57 -29.49
CA THR A 128 -2.80 -0.74 -29.29
C THR A 128 -3.22 -1.40 -30.61
N GLU A 129 -3.55 -0.62 -31.64
CA GLU A 129 -4.01 -1.13 -32.93
C GLU A 129 -2.90 -1.87 -33.68
N SER A 130 -1.68 -1.33 -33.66
CA SER A 130 -0.55 -1.85 -34.44
C SER A 130 0.55 -2.49 -33.60
N HIS A 131 0.48 -2.39 -32.29
CA HIS A 131 1.55 -2.70 -31.34
C HIS A 131 2.88 -1.98 -31.67
N ALA A 132 2.81 -0.85 -32.36
CA ALA A 132 3.97 -0.09 -32.75
C ALA A 132 4.37 0.92 -31.67
N ILE A 133 5.68 1.09 -31.54
CA ILE A 133 6.30 2.15 -30.72
C ILE A 133 6.83 3.23 -31.66
N THR A 134 6.53 4.48 -31.37
CA THR A 134 7.01 5.64 -32.12
C THR A 134 7.52 6.73 -31.17
N THR A 135 8.47 7.54 -31.61
CA THR A 135 8.95 8.68 -30.82
C THR A 135 7.89 9.79 -30.78
N VAL A 136 7.69 10.36 -29.60
CA VAL A 136 6.74 11.46 -29.37
C VAL A 136 7.22 12.73 -30.09
N ASN A 137 6.27 13.46 -30.70
CA ASN A 137 6.57 14.75 -31.33
C ASN A 137 7.09 15.76 -30.27
N GLY A 138 8.17 16.48 -30.61
CA GLY A 138 8.79 17.45 -29.69
C GLY A 138 9.77 16.85 -28.67
N SER A 139 10.06 15.54 -28.71
CA SER A 139 11.07 14.92 -27.84
C SER A 139 12.48 15.50 -27.98
N GLY A 140 12.76 16.19 -29.09
CA GLY A 140 14.02 16.93 -29.25
C GLY A 140 14.30 17.99 -28.19
N SER A 141 13.27 18.52 -27.52
CA SER A 141 13.41 19.52 -26.45
C SER A 141 13.84 18.96 -25.10
N ILE A 142 13.74 17.63 -24.93
CA ILE A 142 14.08 16.95 -23.66
C ILE A 142 15.29 16.02 -23.78
N ILE A 143 16.02 16.07 -24.90
CA ILE A 143 17.21 15.24 -25.11
C ILE A 143 18.21 15.43 -24.00
N GLY A 144 18.70 14.33 -23.42
CA GLY A 144 19.71 14.32 -22.38
C GLY A 144 19.15 14.55 -20.95
N ILE A 145 17.85 14.71 -20.80
CA ILE A 145 17.17 14.82 -19.50
C ILE A 145 16.57 13.46 -19.15
N ASN A 146 16.84 12.93 -17.95
CA ASN A 146 16.24 11.68 -17.53
C ASN A 146 14.81 11.92 -17.07
N MET A 147 13.85 11.32 -17.79
CA MET A 147 12.43 11.39 -17.49
C MET A 147 12.06 10.25 -16.53
N THR A 148 11.51 10.60 -15.37
CA THR A 148 11.26 9.66 -14.27
C THR A 148 9.77 9.32 -14.11
N ALA A 149 8.87 10.17 -14.59
CA ALA A 149 7.43 9.97 -14.46
C ALA A 149 6.69 10.47 -15.71
N VAL A 150 5.56 9.84 -16.03
CA VAL A 150 4.63 10.31 -17.08
C VAL A 150 3.20 10.03 -16.67
N GLU A 151 2.30 11.03 -16.83
CA GLU A 151 0.88 10.82 -16.54
C GLU A 151 -0.02 11.59 -17.50
N TRP A 152 -1.02 10.92 -18.06
CA TRP A 152 -2.08 11.53 -18.82
C TRP A 152 -3.13 12.18 -17.91
N ARG A 153 -3.54 13.39 -18.25
CA ARG A 153 -4.74 13.96 -17.62
C ARG A 153 -5.98 13.15 -18.02
N PRO A 154 -6.95 13.02 -17.10
CA PRO A 154 -8.17 12.27 -17.37
C PRO A 154 -8.99 12.77 -18.56
N ALA A 155 -8.86 14.04 -18.92
CA ALA A 155 -9.48 14.59 -20.12
C ALA A 155 -8.82 14.11 -21.42
N GLY A 156 -7.59 13.59 -21.37
CA GLY A 156 -6.84 13.10 -22.54
C GLY A 156 -6.34 14.20 -23.48
N ASP A 157 -6.35 15.44 -23.04
CA ASP A 157 -5.92 16.60 -23.84
C ASP A 157 -4.43 16.89 -23.67
N TYR A 158 -3.89 16.58 -22.48
CA TYR A 158 -2.48 16.74 -22.11
C TYR A 158 -1.97 15.57 -21.29
N ALA A 159 -0.65 15.31 -21.43
CA ALA A 159 0.13 14.50 -20.50
C ALA A 159 1.26 15.33 -19.90
N TYR A 160 1.78 14.91 -18.78
CA TYR A 160 2.91 15.53 -18.11
C TYR A 160 4.04 14.54 -17.98
N PHE A 161 5.27 15.02 -18.20
CA PHE A 161 6.52 14.33 -17.97
C PHE A 161 7.24 14.98 -16.83
N GLY A 162 7.65 14.23 -15.82
CA GLY A 162 8.51 14.64 -14.74
C GLY A 162 9.93 14.14 -14.96
N ALA A 163 10.91 14.96 -14.56
CA ALA A 163 12.31 14.66 -14.78
C ALA A 163 13.14 14.63 -13.49
N SER A 164 14.29 13.98 -13.58
CA SER A 164 15.23 13.85 -12.45
C SER A 164 15.88 15.17 -12.04
N ASP A 165 15.90 16.18 -12.93
CA ASP A 165 16.37 17.54 -12.65
C ASP A 165 15.28 18.45 -12.08
N GLY A 166 14.08 17.91 -11.82
CA GLY A 166 12.93 18.64 -11.31
C GLY A 166 12.12 19.37 -12.36
N SER A 167 12.52 19.34 -13.62
CA SER A 167 11.74 19.94 -14.69
C SER A 167 10.47 19.14 -14.96
N ILE A 168 9.39 19.86 -15.29
CA ILE A 168 8.12 19.28 -15.71
C ILE A 168 7.79 19.77 -17.10
N TRP A 169 7.37 18.86 -17.95
CA TRP A 169 7.04 19.12 -19.34
C TRP A 169 5.62 18.65 -19.61
N LYS A 170 4.86 19.44 -20.37
CA LYS A 170 3.55 19.04 -20.87
C LYS A 170 3.64 18.58 -22.31
N PHE A 171 2.87 17.59 -22.63
CA PHE A 171 2.69 17.10 -23.99
C PHE A 171 1.24 17.26 -24.44
N SER A 172 1.05 17.61 -25.68
CA SER A 172 -0.23 17.44 -26.38
C SER A 172 0.02 17.02 -27.83
N GLU A 173 -0.93 16.32 -28.41
CA GLU A 173 -0.83 15.85 -29.81
C GLU A 173 -0.58 16.98 -30.81
N GLY A 174 -1.16 18.16 -30.57
CA GLY A 174 -1.06 19.29 -31.47
C GLY A 174 0.20 20.15 -31.30
N SER A 175 0.75 20.23 -30.08
CA SER A 175 1.85 21.16 -29.74
C SER A 175 3.17 20.44 -29.45
N GLY A 176 3.15 19.11 -29.30
CA GLY A 176 4.32 18.37 -28.85
C GLY A 176 4.67 18.64 -27.38
N ILE A 177 5.95 18.51 -27.04
CA ILE A 177 6.46 18.66 -25.68
C ILE A 177 6.88 20.13 -25.46
N THR A 178 6.43 20.73 -24.35
CA THR A 178 6.74 22.12 -23.95
C THR A 178 6.98 22.19 -22.44
N ALA A 179 7.96 22.97 -21.98
CA ALA A 179 8.27 23.11 -20.55
C ALA A 179 7.14 23.81 -19.78
N ILE A 180 6.98 23.43 -18.51
CA ILE A 180 6.16 24.15 -17.52
C ILE A 180 7.06 25.08 -16.71
N SER A 181 6.57 26.26 -16.34
CA SER A 181 7.26 27.20 -15.48
C SER A 181 7.13 26.82 -14.00
N ASP A 182 7.93 27.51 -13.16
CA ASP A 182 7.88 27.45 -11.70
C ASP A 182 8.25 26.10 -11.07
N THR A 183 9.00 25.28 -11.81
CA THR A 183 9.59 24.05 -11.30
C THR A 183 10.76 24.31 -10.35
N ARG A 184 11.14 23.30 -9.57
CA ARG A 184 12.28 23.32 -8.65
C ARG A 184 13.30 22.25 -9.03
N ASP A 185 14.48 22.30 -8.39
CA ASP A 185 15.60 21.41 -8.76
C ASP A 185 15.54 20.00 -8.10
N SER A 186 14.38 19.61 -7.57
CA SER A 186 14.20 18.30 -6.95
C SER A 186 13.62 17.30 -7.92
N SER A 187 14.24 16.14 -8.04
CA SER A 187 13.75 15.06 -8.91
C SER A 187 12.26 14.79 -8.69
N ILE A 188 11.52 14.71 -9.77
CA ILE A 188 10.14 14.26 -9.76
C ILE A 188 10.14 12.73 -9.60
N SER A 189 9.45 12.22 -8.60
CA SER A 189 9.34 10.78 -8.36
C SER A 189 8.08 10.18 -9.00
N ASP A 190 6.98 10.93 -8.98
CA ASP A 190 5.71 10.44 -9.51
C ASP A 190 4.74 11.60 -9.81
N ILE A 191 3.76 11.34 -10.68
CA ILE A 191 2.67 12.25 -11.02
C ILE A 191 1.38 11.46 -11.09
N ALA A 192 0.35 11.85 -10.33
CA ALA A 192 -0.98 11.27 -10.44
C ALA A 192 -2.04 12.34 -10.68
N CYS A 193 -3.01 12.06 -11.54
CA CYS A 193 -4.06 13.00 -11.91
C CYS A 193 -5.43 12.56 -11.40
N HIS A 194 -6.13 13.46 -10.73
CA HIS A 194 -7.47 13.21 -10.21
C HIS A 194 -8.53 13.21 -11.32
N ARG A 195 -9.29 12.13 -11.42
CA ARG A 195 -10.17 11.85 -12.54
C ARG A 195 -11.22 12.96 -12.80
N ASN A 196 -11.87 13.47 -11.74
CA ASN A 196 -12.98 14.42 -11.88
C ASN A 196 -12.54 15.89 -11.80
N GLN A 197 -11.39 16.19 -11.15
CA GLN A 197 -10.92 17.55 -10.97
C GLN A 197 -9.99 18.02 -12.09
N ASN A 198 -9.53 17.10 -12.94
CA ASN A 198 -8.56 17.37 -14.01
C ASN A 198 -7.31 18.12 -13.50
N THR A 199 -6.90 17.82 -12.30
CA THR A 199 -5.78 18.36 -11.54
C THR A 199 -4.87 17.23 -11.18
N CYS A 200 -3.56 17.44 -11.22
CA CYS A 200 -2.59 16.44 -10.87
C CYS A 200 -1.81 16.85 -9.61
N VAL A 201 -1.35 15.84 -8.88
CA VAL A 201 -0.38 16.01 -7.80
C VAL A 201 0.95 15.47 -8.27
N VAL A 202 2.01 16.17 -7.92
CA VAL A 202 3.40 15.87 -8.27
C VAL A 202 4.14 15.56 -6.97
N ALA A 203 4.79 14.42 -6.91
CA ALA A 203 5.69 14.05 -5.83
C ALA A 203 7.14 14.38 -6.20
N THR A 204 7.92 14.91 -5.25
CA THR A 204 9.33 15.20 -5.43
C THR A 204 10.18 14.58 -4.31
N LEU A 205 11.43 14.29 -4.60
CA LEU A 205 12.29 13.66 -3.60
C LEU A 205 12.69 14.58 -2.44
N ASN A 206 12.67 15.94 -2.61
CA ASN A 206 13.14 16.83 -1.56
C ASN A 206 12.30 18.11 -1.37
N ASP A 207 11.62 18.59 -2.42
CA ASP A 207 10.89 19.87 -2.39
C ASP A 207 9.43 19.73 -1.96
N GLY A 208 8.99 18.51 -1.67
CA GLY A 208 7.65 18.24 -1.20
C GLY A 208 6.70 17.80 -2.30
N LEU A 209 5.42 18.00 -2.02
CA LEU A 209 4.32 17.74 -2.95
C LEU A 209 3.90 19.04 -3.63
N ALA A 210 3.47 18.97 -4.88
CA ALA A 210 2.95 20.10 -5.61
C ALA A 210 1.64 19.75 -6.33
N ILE A 211 0.78 20.74 -6.53
CA ILE A 211 -0.44 20.63 -7.30
C ILE A 211 -0.20 21.26 -8.67
N LEU A 212 -0.52 20.51 -9.71
CA LEU A 212 -0.51 20.97 -11.10
C LEU A 212 -1.95 21.15 -11.57
N SER A 213 -2.36 22.40 -11.67
CA SER A 213 -3.73 22.79 -12.00
C SER A 213 -4.09 22.53 -13.46
N SER A 214 -5.39 22.62 -13.77
CA SER A 214 -5.89 22.53 -15.14
C SER A 214 -5.31 23.58 -16.09
N ASN A 215 -4.81 24.70 -15.55
CA ASN A 215 -4.15 25.78 -16.30
C ASN A 215 -2.64 25.59 -16.41
N HIS A 216 -2.12 24.42 -16.06
CA HIS A 216 -0.69 24.06 -16.07
C HIS A 216 0.15 24.90 -15.08
N GLN A 217 -0.45 25.44 -14.03
CA GLN A 217 0.26 26.14 -12.95
C GLN A 217 0.66 25.14 -11.87
N LEU A 218 1.94 25.18 -11.48
CA LEU A 218 2.49 24.36 -10.42
C LEU A 218 2.50 25.15 -9.10
N THR A 219 1.93 24.57 -8.04
CA THR A 219 1.89 25.17 -6.71
C THR A 219 2.35 24.17 -5.69
N PHE A 220 3.48 24.45 -5.01
CA PHE A 220 4.00 23.57 -3.96
C PHE A 220 3.19 23.70 -2.68
N ILE A 221 2.91 22.55 -2.04
CA ILE A 221 2.13 22.45 -0.82
C ILE A 221 3.04 22.76 0.38
N SER A 222 2.63 23.73 1.20
CA SER A 222 3.38 24.13 2.39
C SER A 222 3.46 22.99 3.41
N GLY A 223 4.65 22.80 4.01
CA GLY A 223 4.87 21.81 5.07
C GLY A 223 5.17 20.40 4.59
N THR A 224 5.19 20.15 3.27
CA THR A 224 5.57 18.84 2.71
C THR A 224 7.04 18.75 2.28
N GLY A 225 7.77 19.89 2.28
CA GLY A 225 9.20 19.91 1.95
C GLY A 225 10.05 19.24 3.02
N GLY A 226 11.14 18.61 2.60
CA GLY A 226 12.08 17.91 3.47
C GLY A 226 11.76 16.42 3.70
N ASP A 227 10.60 15.94 3.29
CA ASP A 227 10.31 14.52 3.18
C ASP A 227 10.62 14.02 1.76
N THR A 228 11.06 12.78 1.64
CA THR A 228 11.32 12.12 0.36
C THR A 228 10.03 11.46 -0.11
N TRP A 229 9.28 12.15 -0.96
CA TRP A 229 8.04 11.62 -1.52
C TRP A 229 8.36 10.68 -2.68
N ILE A 230 7.93 9.44 -2.58
CA ILE A 230 8.24 8.38 -3.56
C ILE A 230 7.12 8.13 -4.55
N GLY A 231 5.89 8.46 -4.17
CA GLY A 231 4.72 8.24 -5.03
C GLY A 231 3.53 9.06 -4.59
N VAL A 232 2.55 9.15 -5.48
CA VAL A 232 1.26 9.79 -5.26
C VAL A 232 0.17 9.03 -6.02
N ASP A 233 -1.01 8.90 -5.42
CA ASP A 233 -2.16 8.32 -6.10
C ASP A 233 -3.43 9.15 -5.85
N CYS A 234 -4.27 9.22 -6.87
CA CYS A 234 -5.59 9.83 -6.84
C CYS A 234 -6.63 8.75 -7.12
N ALA A 235 -6.68 7.73 -6.28
CA ALA A 235 -7.40 6.50 -6.52
C ALA A 235 -8.92 6.71 -6.62
N ASP A 236 -9.51 7.43 -5.66
CA ASP A 236 -10.96 7.59 -5.59
C ASP A 236 -11.44 8.78 -6.44
N PRO A 237 -12.27 8.54 -7.47
CA PRO A 237 -12.80 9.60 -8.29
C PRO A 237 -13.90 10.42 -7.61
N ILE A 238 -14.47 9.94 -6.49
CA ILE A 238 -15.59 10.57 -5.77
C ILE A 238 -15.07 11.55 -4.72
N LEU A 239 -14.05 11.14 -3.98
CA LEU A 239 -13.36 12.02 -3.04
C LEU A 239 -12.43 12.94 -3.82
N ASN A 240 -12.51 14.23 -3.57
CA ASN A 240 -11.61 15.20 -4.20
C ASN A 240 -10.25 15.20 -3.49
N GLU A 241 -9.67 14.00 -3.29
CA GLU A 241 -8.43 13.79 -2.56
C GLU A 241 -7.46 12.90 -3.35
N CYS A 242 -6.17 13.22 -3.22
CA CYS A 242 -5.05 12.38 -3.58
C CYS A 242 -4.24 12.08 -2.32
N VAL A 243 -3.41 11.06 -2.35
CA VAL A 243 -2.53 10.71 -1.24
C VAL A 243 -1.10 10.64 -1.72
N GLY A 244 -0.20 11.34 -1.03
CA GLY A 244 1.24 11.24 -1.23
C GLY A 244 1.84 10.26 -0.21
N PHE A 245 2.89 9.56 -0.64
CA PHE A 245 3.61 8.53 0.12
C PHE A 245 5.09 8.89 0.17
N ALA A 246 5.63 8.96 1.39
CA ALA A 246 7.04 9.32 1.60
C ALA A 246 7.79 8.24 2.38
N SER A 247 9.10 8.23 2.22
CA SER A 247 10.01 7.41 3.02
C SER A 247 9.74 7.58 4.51
N GLY A 248 10.02 6.52 5.30
CA GLY A 248 9.72 6.48 6.71
C GLY A 248 8.24 6.26 7.01
N LEU A 249 7.51 5.61 6.07
CA LEU A 249 6.11 5.20 6.22
C LEU A 249 5.16 6.39 6.48
N ARG A 250 5.39 7.50 5.79
CA ARG A 250 4.58 8.71 5.93
C ARG A 250 3.59 8.84 4.79
N THR A 251 2.37 9.24 5.11
CA THR A 251 1.32 9.52 4.14
C THR A 251 0.74 10.91 4.34
N GLN A 252 0.33 11.56 3.26
CA GLN A 252 -0.27 12.88 3.27
C GLN A 252 -1.50 12.91 2.36
N ALA A 253 -2.68 13.13 2.91
CA ALA A 253 -3.88 13.37 2.11
C ALA A 253 -3.89 14.83 1.60
N ILE A 254 -4.24 15.00 0.32
CA ILE A 254 -4.21 16.27 -0.40
C ILE A 254 -5.58 16.50 -1.03
N ARG A 255 -6.25 17.59 -0.67
CA ARG A 255 -7.49 17.98 -1.36
C ARG A 255 -7.16 18.73 -2.64
N VAL A 256 -7.80 18.32 -3.74
CA VAL A 256 -7.54 18.84 -5.09
C VAL A 256 -8.66 19.71 -5.65
N ASP A 257 -9.75 19.90 -4.91
CA ASP A 257 -10.92 20.72 -5.30
C ASP A 257 -10.81 22.19 -4.89
N GLN A 258 -9.84 22.57 -4.08
CA GLN A 258 -9.66 23.93 -3.54
C GLN A 258 -8.49 24.68 -4.15
N ILE A 259 -8.17 24.40 -5.40
CA ILE A 259 -7.01 24.96 -6.08
C ILE A 259 -7.34 26.35 -6.61
N GLY A 260 -6.64 27.36 -6.13
CA GLY A 260 -6.73 28.74 -6.58
C GLY A 260 -6.67 29.76 -5.44
N GLU A 261 -6.87 29.37 -4.20
CA GLU A 261 -6.81 30.23 -3.02
C GLU A 261 -5.65 29.91 -2.06
N GLY A 262 -4.72 29.05 -2.45
CA GLY A 262 -3.47 28.80 -1.71
C GLY A 262 -3.58 27.87 -0.50
N GLU A 263 -4.73 27.29 -0.26
CA GLU A 263 -4.96 26.39 0.86
C GLU A 263 -5.60 25.08 0.38
N SER A 264 -4.80 24.22 -0.24
CA SER A 264 -5.14 22.79 -0.15
C SER A 264 -5.04 22.42 1.32
N GLU A 265 -6.16 22.14 1.98
CA GLU A 265 -6.15 21.60 3.33
C GLU A 265 -5.43 20.25 3.28
N THR A 266 -4.16 20.27 3.65
CA THR A 266 -3.42 19.06 3.93
C THR A 266 -3.86 18.59 5.31
N ARG A 267 -4.33 17.34 5.39
CA ARG A 267 -4.43 16.67 6.70
C ARG A 267 -3.01 16.49 7.26
N GLU A 268 -2.90 16.31 8.56
CA GLU A 268 -1.61 16.01 9.18
C GLU A 268 -0.93 14.83 8.47
N ILE A 269 0.39 14.91 8.33
CA ILE A 269 1.20 13.79 7.85
C ILE A 269 1.03 12.65 8.84
N MET A 270 0.56 11.50 8.36
CA MET A 270 0.42 10.30 9.16
C MET A 270 1.65 9.43 9.02
N GLN A 271 2.07 8.85 10.14
CA GLN A 271 3.14 7.86 10.19
C GLN A 271 2.56 6.51 10.59
N LEU A 272 2.78 5.49 9.78
CA LEU A 272 2.33 4.13 10.03
C LEU A 272 3.35 3.39 10.92
N SER A 273 3.47 3.82 12.17
CA SER A 273 4.52 3.39 13.11
C SER A 273 4.43 1.93 13.56
N ALA A 274 3.36 1.22 13.22
CA ALA A 274 3.18 -0.20 13.56
C ALA A 274 3.79 -1.15 12.50
N LEU A 275 4.31 -0.60 11.41
CA LEU A 275 4.86 -1.37 10.30
C LEU A 275 6.38 -1.22 10.26
N GLU A 276 7.04 -2.24 9.75
CA GLU A 276 8.48 -2.25 9.47
C GLU A 276 8.71 -2.22 7.95
N GLY A 277 9.73 -1.49 7.52
CA GLY A 277 10.07 -1.36 6.10
C GLY A 277 10.05 0.08 5.60
N ASP A 278 10.01 0.27 4.28
CA ASP A 278 9.91 1.57 3.64
C ASP A 278 9.02 1.47 2.39
N PHE A 279 8.37 2.56 2.00
CA PHE A 279 7.58 2.59 0.77
C PHE A 279 8.51 2.60 -0.45
N THR A 280 8.15 1.85 -1.48
CA THR A 280 8.92 1.75 -2.73
C THR A 280 8.13 2.18 -3.95
N GLY A 281 6.81 2.14 -3.90
CA GLY A 281 5.95 2.51 -5.00
C GLY A 281 4.47 2.42 -4.65
N VAL A 282 3.63 2.74 -5.61
CA VAL A 282 2.18 2.68 -5.47
C VAL A 282 1.54 2.17 -6.75
N SER A 283 0.46 1.42 -6.60
CA SER A 283 -0.41 1.01 -7.70
C SER A 283 -1.87 1.29 -7.34
N ARG A 284 -2.70 1.54 -8.34
CA ARG A 284 -4.13 1.73 -8.12
C ARG A 284 -4.83 0.39 -7.99
N GLY A 285 -5.58 0.19 -6.91
CA GLY A 285 -6.46 -0.96 -6.73
C GLY A 285 -7.79 -0.80 -7.47
N HIS A 286 -8.59 -1.87 -7.51
CA HIS A 286 -9.83 -1.90 -8.30
C HIS A 286 -10.89 -0.91 -7.79
N ASP A 287 -11.17 -0.88 -6.50
CA ASP A 287 -12.26 -0.10 -5.90
C ASP A 287 -11.89 1.36 -5.56
N GLY A 288 -10.93 1.95 -6.28
CA GLY A 288 -10.41 3.28 -5.94
C GLY A 288 -9.54 3.27 -4.69
N THR A 289 -9.05 2.11 -4.30
CA THR A 289 -8.04 1.94 -3.25
C THR A 289 -6.64 2.12 -3.82
N THR A 290 -5.68 2.40 -2.95
CA THR A 290 -4.26 2.45 -3.31
C THR A 290 -3.55 1.22 -2.73
N LEU A 291 -2.81 0.52 -3.56
CA LEU A 291 -1.91 -0.56 -3.17
C LEU A 291 -0.51 0.02 -3.03
N ILE A 292 0.02 -0.01 -1.82
CA ILE A 292 1.31 0.57 -1.47
C ILE A 292 2.34 -0.55 -1.45
N HIS A 293 3.39 -0.40 -2.24
CA HIS A 293 4.52 -1.31 -2.29
C HIS A 293 5.53 -0.99 -1.20
N MET A 294 6.09 -2.01 -0.57
CA MET A 294 7.04 -1.85 0.52
C MET A 294 8.27 -2.76 0.35
N ALA A 295 9.42 -2.24 0.74
CA ALA A 295 10.62 -3.03 0.98
C ALA A 295 10.60 -3.63 2.41
N PRO A 296 11.12 -4.88 2.63
CA PRO A 296 11.78 -5.72 1.63
C PRO A 296 10.83 -6.42 0.64
N PHE A 297 9.64 -6.79 0.95
CA PHE A 297 8.61 -7.32 0.05
C PHE A 297 7.29 -7.41 0.82
N ALA A 298 6.53 -6.35 0.77
CA ALA A 298 5.24 -6.29 1.43
C ALA A 298 4.28 -5.38 0.65
N MET A 299 3.01 -5.47 0.95
CA MET A 299 1.97 -4.66 0.32
C MET A 299 0.93 -4.23 1.35
N LEU A 300 0.59 -2.96 1.31
CA LEU A 300 -0.54 -2.41 2.08
C LEU A 300 -1.66 -2.00 1.14
N ARG A 301 -2.88 -2.03 1.65
CA ARG A 301 -4.04 -1.42 1.01
C ARG A 301 -4.46 -0.21 1.83
N GLN A 302 -4.62 0.93 1.17
CA GLN A 302 -5.18 2.13 1.76
C GLN A 302 -6.52 2.45 1.12
N GLU A 303 -7.54 2.59 1.95
CA GLU A 303 -8.84 3.06 1.51
C GLU A 303 -8.88 4.61 1.55
N PRO A 304 -9.34 5.28 0.49
CA PRO A 304 -9.30 6.74 0.40
C PRO A 304 -10.10 7.46 1.49
N SER A 305 -11.23 6.88 1.89
CA SER A 305 -12.12 7.43 2.93
C SER A 305 -11.56 7.30 4.33
N ASP A 306 -10.60 6.43 4.51
CA ASP A 306 -10.02 6.12 5.81
C ASP A 306 -8.52 6.41 5.77
N SER A 307 -8.04 7.19 6.71
CA SER A 307 -6.59 7.42 6.80
C SER A 307 -5.83 6.14 7.25
N GLN A 308 -6.46 4.97 7.18
CA GLN A 308 -5.88 3.70 7.63
C GLN A 308 -5.37 2.91 6.43
N ALA A 309 -4.22 2.30 6.63
CA ALA A 309 -3.65 1.32 5.71
C ALA A 309 -3.67 -0.06 6.38
N PHE A 310 -4.07 -1.07 5.63
CA PHE A 310 -4.16 -2.45 6.09
C PHE A 310 -3.09 -3.30 5.40
N ALA A 311 -2.38 -4.12 6.17
CA ALA A 311 -1.43 -5.07 5.60
C ALA A 311 -2.20 -6.10 4.75
N GLN A 312 -1.85 -6.20 3.47
CA GLN A 312 -2.30 -7.25 2.57
C GLN A 312 -1.29 -8.39 2.55
N LEU A 313 -0.01 -8.04 2.46
CA LEU A 313 1.11 -8.95 2.47
C LEU A 313 2.16 -8.43 3.43
N VAL A 314 2.65 -9.29 4.33
CA VAL A 314 3.72 -8.99 5.27
C VAL A 314 5.03 -9.60 4.76
N SER A 315 6.13 -8.89 4.91
CA SER A 315 7.45 -9.32 4.41
C SER A 315 7.89 -10.68 4.91
N ASP A 316 7.67 -10.97 6.19
CA ASP A 316 8.08 -12.25 6.78
C ASP A 316 7.34 -13.43 6.14
N ASP A 317 6.04 -13.27 5.88
CA ASP A 317 5.22 -14.30 5.21
C ASP A 317 5.64 -14.47 3.76
N ALA A 318 5.90 -13.37 3.04
CA ALA A 318 6.34 -13.41 1.65
C ALA A 318 7.70 -14.11 1.51
N ILE A 319 8.67 -13.77 2.36
CA ILE A 319 10.00 -14.39 2.35
C ILE A 319 9.93 -15.87 2.78
N ALA A 320 9.05 -16.20 3.72
CA ALA A 320 8.84 -17.59 4.14
C ALA A 320 8.14 -18.42 3.06
N TRP A 321 7.30 -17.78 2.23
CA TRP A 321 6.58 -18.46 1.15
C TRP A 321 7.51 -18.95 0.04
N ASP A 322 8.36 -18.11 -0.54
CA ASP A 322 9.31 -18.52 -1.58
C ASP A 322 10.55 -17.62 -1.63
N SER A 323 11.68 -18.24 -1.87
CA SER A 323 12.97 -17.56 -2.07
C SER A 323 12.99 -16.67 -3.33
N VAL A 324 12.06 -16.83 -4.25
CA VAL A 324 11.95 -16.03 -5.48
C VAL A 324 11.75 -14.55 -5.18
N VAL A 325 11.17 -14.20 -4.04
CA VAL A 325 10.96 -12.80 -3.62
C VAL A 325 12.14 -12.24 -2.81
N ALA A 326 13.05 -13.11 -2.37
CA ALA A 326 14.17 -12.68 -1.53
C ALA A 326 15.13 -11.74 -2.29
N GLY A 327 15.31 -10.53 -1.75
CA GLY A 327 16.18 -9.51 -2.34
C GLY A 327 15.61 -8.87 -3.62
N ARG A 328 14.32 -9.00 -3.85
CA ARG A 328 13.61 -8.37 -4.98
C ARG A 328 12.60 -7.37 -4.48
N SER A 329 12.31 -6.36 -5.30
CA SER A 329 11.24 -5.40 -5.06
C SER A 329 9.96 -5.82 -5.77
N LEU A 330 8.85 -5.35 -5.24
CA LEU A 330 7.53 -5.42 -5.81
C LEU A 330 7.36 -4.16 -6.67
N GLU A 331 7.23 -4.33 -8.00
CA GLU A 331 7.22 -3.19 -8.93
C GLU A 331 5.83 -2.88 -9.46
N VAL A 332 5.07 -3.90 -9.82
CA VAL A 332 3.75 -3.72 -10.43
C VAL A 332 2.74 -4.60 -9.72
N VAL A 333 1.61 -4.03 -9.36
CA VAL A 333 0.48 -4.77 -8.79
C VAL A 333 -0.80 -4.33 -9.48
N TRP A 334 -1.66 -5.26 -9.76
CA TRP A 334 -3.05 -4.98 -10.15
C TRP A 334 -3.97 -6.07 -9.65
N GLU A 335 -5.24 -5.74 -9.50
CA GLU A 335 -6.27 -6.63 -8.96
C GLU A 335 -7.60 -6.46 -9.69
N ASN A 336 -8.46 -7.45 -9.51
CA ASN A 336 -9.84 -7.45 -9.96
C ASN A 336 -10.82 -7.03 -8.84
N GLU A 337 -12.12 -7.06 -9.13
CA GLU A 337 -13.19 -6.75 -8.18
C GLU A 337 -13.27 -7.69 -6.96
N PHE A 338 -12.62 -8.86 -7.02
CA PHE A 338 -12.56 -9.83 -5.93
C PHE A 338 -11.31 -9.69 -5.06
N GLN A 339 -10.49 -8.65 -5.30
CA GLN A 339 -9.20 -8.45 -4.64
C GLN A 339 -8.21 -9.59 -4.91
N GLU A 340 -8.33 -10.21 -6.06
CA GLU A 340 -7.41 -11.18 -6.63
C GLU A 340 -6.65 -10.53 -7.76
N GLY A 341 -5.40 -10.90 -7.97
CA GLY A 341 -4.61 -10.25 -9.01
C GLY A 341 -3.20 -10.80 -9.13
N PHE A 342 -2.32 -9.93 -9.60
CA PHE A 342 -0.95 -10.30 -9.89
C PHE A 342 0.03 -9.27 -9.34
N ILE A 343 1.17 -9.77 -8.92
CA ILE A 343 2.36 -9.02 -8.52
C ILE A 343 3.47 -9.35 -9.51
N LEU A 344 4.16 -8.33 -9.99
CA LEU A 344 5.40 -8.47 -10.75
C LEU A 344 6.57 -7.96 -9.92
N THR A 345 7.61 -8.76 -9.84
CA THR A 345 8.87 -8.37 -9.21
C THR A 345 9.76 -7.59 -10.18
N SER A 346 10.74 -6.86 -9.64
CA SER A 346 11.77 -6.19 -10.46
C SER A 346 12.49 -7.13 -11.43
N PHE A 347 12.57 -8.41 -11.11
CA PHE A 347 13.17 -9.42 -11.98
C PHE A 347 12.26 -9.85 -13.14
N GLY A 348 10.94 -9.65 -13.01
CA GLY A 348 9.94 -10.09 -13.96
C GLY A 348 9.21 -11.38 -13.58
N ASN A 349 9.29 -11.84 -12.32
CA ASN A 349 8.47 -12.95 -11.88
C ASN A 349 7.03 -12.53 -11.76
N ILE A 350 6.12 -13.40 -12.24
CA ILE A 350 4.67 -13.24 -12.16
C ILE A 350 4.16 -14.08 -10.99
N ILE A 351 3.56 -13.41 -10.02
CA ILE A 351 3.00 -14.02 -8.82
C ILE A 351 1.51 -13.67 -8.78
N SER A 352 0.64 -14.67 -8.79
CA SER A 352 -0.78 -14.43 -8.54
C SER A 352 -1.03 -14.34 -7.03
N PHE A 353 -2.01 -13.56 -6.65
CA PHE A 353 -2.49 -13.51 -5.29
C PHE A 353 -4.01 -13.61 -5.24
N GLU A 354 -4.50 -14.28 -4.22
CA GLU A 354 -5.91 -14.43 -3.91
C GLU A 354 -6.15 -14.02 -2.46
N SER A 355 -7.33 -13.50 -2.16
CA SER A 355 -7.71 -13.25 -0.77
C SER A 355 -7.64 -14.58 -0.01
N SER A 356 -6.80 -14.66 1.02
CA SER A 356 -6.87 -15.77 1.96
C SER A 356 -8.22 -15.62 2.64
N GLY A 357 -9.25 -16.27 2.13
CA GLY A 357 -10.51 -16.36 2.84
C GLY A 357 -10.16 -16.90 4.23
N VAL A 358 -10.13 -16.01 5.23
CA VAL A 358 -10.17 -16.45 6.62
C VAL A 358 -11.53 -17.11 6.75
N THR A 359 -11.60 -18.36 6.33
CA THR A 359 -12.72 -19.20 6.66
C THR A 359 -12.67 -19.29 8.18
N VAL A 360 -13.75 -18.89 8.82
CA VAL A 360 -13.97 -19.05 10.27
C VAL A 360 -13.78 -20.51 10.72
N GLU A 361 -13.43 -21.41 9.80
CA GLU A 361 -13.13 -22.83 9.98
C GLU A 361 -11.76 -23.11 10.61
N ASP A 362 -10.81 -22.17 10.58
CA ASP A 362 -9.47 -22.37 11.17
C ASP A 362 -9.33 -21.93 12.64
N LEU A 363 -10.42 -21.55 13.29
CA LEU A 363 -10.41 -21.58 14.75
C LEU A 363 -10.36 -23.05 15.19
N ASP A 364 -9.15 -23.58 15.32
CA ASP A 364 -8.92 -24.91 15.90
C ASP A 364 -9.82 -25.05 17.11
N LEU A 365 -10.54 -26.18 17.17
CA LEU A 365 -11.46 -26.51 18.26
C LEU A 365 -10.82 -26.25 19.63
N LEU A 366 -9.51 -26.40 19.72
CA LEU A 366 -8.71 -26.14 20.90
C LEU A 366 -8.68 -24.64 21.24
N SER A 367 -8.55 -23.76 20.26
CA SER A 367 -8.58 -22.30 20.43
C SER A 367 -9.95 -21.81 20.89
N ILE A 368 -11.03 -22.39 20.36
CA ILE A 368 -12.41 -22.09 20.80
C ILE A 368 -12.61 -22.55 22.26
N ILE A 369 -12.13 -23.75 22.62
CA ILE A 369 -12.21 -24.28 23.98
C ILE A 369 -11.39 -23.42 24.94
N VAL A 370 -10.17 -23.01 24.55
CA VAL A 370 -9.32 -22.15 25.37
C VAL A 370 -9.97 -20.78 25.58
N MET A 371 -10.48 -20.15 24.50
CA MET A 371 -11.16 -18.86 24.59
C MET A 371 -12.41 -18.94 25.48
N ALA A 372 -13.23 -19.99 25.33
CA ALA A 372 -14.40 -20.21 26.16
C ALA A 372 -13.99 -20.46 27.63
N ALA A 373 -12.96 -21.25 27.87
CA ALA A 373 -12.44 -21.52 29.21
C ALA A 373 -11.93 -20.26 29.90
N VAL A 374 -11.20 -19.39 29.20
CA VAL A 374 -10.71 -18.11 29.71
C VAL A 374 -11.87 -17.15 29.98
N THR A 375 -12.82 -17.02 29.06
CA THR A 375 -13.98 -16.14 29.18
C THR A 375 -14.87 -16.51 30.36
N ILE A 376 -14.97 -17.80 30.72
CA ILE A 376 -15.77 -18.25 31.86
C ILE A 376 -14.96 -18.23 33.16
N SER A 377 -13.68 -18.63 33.11
CA SER A 377 -12.87 -18.80 34.31
C SER A 377 -12.45 -17.47 34.92
N VAL A 378 -12.11 -16.44 34.13
CA VAL A 378 -11.66 -15.14 34.64
C VAL A 378 -12.76 -14.43 35.45
N PRO A 379 -14.00 -14.26 34.97
CA PRO A 379 -15.09 -13.72 35.78
C PRO A 379 -15.41 -14.60 36.98
N GLY A 380 -15.33 -15.91 36.88
CA GLY A 380 -15.55 -16.84 37.98
C GLY A 380 -14.55 -16.70 39.11
N VAL A 381 -13.26 -16.56 38.77
CA VAL A 381 -12.20 -16.31 39.75
C VAL A 381 -12.38 -14.94 40.43
N VAL A 382 -12.67 -13.89 39.64
CA VAL A 382 -12.91 -12.53 40.20
C VAL A 382 -14.11 -12.54 41.16
N LEU A 383 -15.22 -13.14 40.76
CA LEU A 383 -16.40 -13.26 41.64
C LEU A 383 -16.12 -14.11 42.90
N GLY A 384 -15.33 -15.18 42.73
CA GLY A 384 -14.87 -16.00 43.84
C GLY A 384 -14.02 -15.22 44.85
N LEU A 385 -13.10 -14.41 44.38
CA LEU A 385 -12.25 -13.53 45.21
C LEU A 385 -13.07 -12.45 45.91
N ILE A 386 -14.01 -11.80 45.21
CA ILE A 386 -14.93 -10.83 45.82
C ILE A 386 -15.77 -11.48 46.89
N TYR A 387 -16.30 -12.69 46.66
CA TYR A 387 -17.07 -13.44 47.66
C TYR A 387 -16.21 -13.81 48.88
N MET A 388 -14.99 -14.31 48.64
CA MET A 388 -14.09 -14.70 49.76
C MET A 388 -13.66 -13.52 50.62
N ASN A 389 -13.51 -12.33 50.03
CA ASN A 389 -13.09 -11.13 50.78
C ASN A 389 -14.25 -10.30 51.33
N SER A 390 -15.50 -10.62 51.05
CA SER A 390 -16.67 -9.89 51.49
C SER A 390 -17.45 -10.65 52.59
N PRO A 391 -17.28 -10.31 53.88
CA PRO A 391 -18.06 -10.91 54.97
C PRO A 391 -19.57 -10.72 54.78
N PHE A 392 -19.97 -9.65 54.13
CA PHE A 392 -21.37 -9.35 53.81
C PHE A 392 -21.99 -10.35 52.87
N LEU A 393 -21.31 -10.69 51.76
CA LEU A 393 -21.78 -11.66 50.77
C LEU A 393 -21.81 -13.07 51.37
N GLN A 394 -20.82 -13.44 52.15
CA GLN A 394 -20.78 -14.73 52.84
C GLN A 394 -21.98 -14.89 53.84
N ARG A 395 -22.30 -13.84 54.62
CA ARG A 395 -23.46 -13.87 55.55
C ARG A 395 -24.78 -13.99 54.74
N LYS A 396 -24.93 -13.25 53.66
CA LYS A 396 -26.13 -13.27 52.82
C LYS A 396 -26.35 -14.64 52.16
N TYR A 397 -25.29 -15.28 51.71
CA TYR A 397 -25.33 -16.62 51.17
C TYR A 397 -25.71 -17.68 52.21
N LEU A 398 -25.17 -17.60 53.41
CA LEU A 398 -25.51 -18.50 54.52
C LEU A 398 -26.98 -18.36 54.91
N LEU A 399 -27.51 -17.15 55.00
CA LEU A 399 -28.93 -16.87 55.29
C LEU A 399 -29.85 -17.40 54.17
N TYR A 400 -29.44 -17.29 52.92
CA TYR A 400 -30.19 -17.84 51.76
C TYR A 400 -30.25 -19.37 51.79
N ARG A 401 -29.13 -20.02 52.13
CA ARG A 401 -29.03 -21.48 52.28
C ARG A 401 -29.86 -22.03 53.46
N GLN A 402 -29.97 -21.26 54.55
CA GLN A 402 -30.79 -21.62 55.69
C GLN A 402 -32.30 -21.49 55.41
N LYS A 403 -32.72 -20.59 54.52
CA LYS A 403 -34.15 -20.44 54.10
C LYS A 403 -34.60 -21.54 53.17
N LYS A 404 -33.71 -22.30 52.55
CA LYS A 404 -34.00 -23.30 51.57
C LYS A 404 -34.02 -24.74 52.17
N LYS A 405 -33.68 -24.86 53.45
CA LYS A 405 -33.86 -26.06 54.26
C LYS A 405 -35.14 -25.88 55.11
#